data_0a7d0957554f5bdff9c388af61109ab9
#
_entry.id   0a7d0957554f5bdff9c388af61109ab9
#
_cell.length_a   1.000
_cell.length_b   1.000
_cell.length_c   1.000
_cell.angle_alpha   90.00
_cell.angle_beta   90.00
_cell.angle_gamma   90.00
#
_symmetry.space_group_name_H-M   'P 1'
#
loop_
_entity.id
_entity.type
_entity.pdbx_description
1 polymer ?
#
loop_
_entity_poly.entity_id
_entity_poly.type
_entity_poly.pdbx_seq_one_letter_code
_entity_poly.pdbx_strand_id
1 'polypeptide(L)'
;MAKTALITGASQGIGACIAKTLAKNGFNVAINCRGEQEKENGGLQTAEECRAFGVEAECFLCDVSDFTACGDMVKAVKERFGSIDVLVNNAGITRDGLMARMSEEQFDIVTNVNYKSVFNMMRHTSGVMIRQKSGRIINISSVAGLYGNPGQINYSAAKAGIIGMTKT
;
A
#
# COMPACT_ATOMS: atom_id res chain seq x y z
N MET A 1 8.62 1.75 -22.67
CA MET A 1 7.76 0.87 -21.85
C MET A 1 6.83 1.73 -21.01
N ALA A 2 5.59 1.31 -20.80
CA ALA A 2 4.69 2.02 -19.90
C ALA A 2 5.25 1.97 -18.46
N LYS A 3 5.05 3.05 -17.69
CA LYS A 3 5.44 3.12 -16.27
C LYS A 3 4.52 2.24 -15.45
N THR A 4 5.00 1.72 -14.33
CA THR A 4 4.24 0.84 -13.44
C THR A 4 4.04 1.45 -12.07
N ALA A 5 2.81 1.37 -11.57
CA ALA A 5 2.44 1.73 -10.21
C ALA A 5 2.08 0.48 -9.40
N LEU A 6 2.65 0.35 -8.21
CA LEU A 6 2.29 -0.65 -7.20
C LEU A 6 1.51 0.03 -6.09
N ILE A 7 0.28 -0.40 -5.83
CA ILE A 7 -0.60 0.20 -4.83
C ILE A 7 -0.99 -0.86 -3.79
N THR A 8 -0.68 -0.63 -2.53
CA THR A 8 -1.06 -1.54 -1.45
C THR A 8 -2.50 -1.32 -1.00
N GLY A 9 -3.22 -2.44 -0.71
CA GLY A 9 -4.61 -2.40 -0.30
C GLY A 9 -5.53 -1.80 -1.36
N ALA A 10 -5.32 -2.16 -2.62
CA ALA A 10 -6.01 -1.55 -3.76
C ALA A 10 -7.21 -2.38 -4.29
N SER A 11 -7.69 -3.35 -3.53
CA SER A 11 -8.89 -4.13 -3.86
C SER A 11 -10.18 -3.30 -3.83
N GLN A 12 -10.22 -2.22 -3.03
CA GLN A 12 -11.40 -1.39 -2.84
C GLN A 12 -11.05 0.03 -2.36
N GLY A 13 -12.08 0.87 -2.21
CA GLY A 13 -11.98 2.17 -1.55
C GLY A 13 -10.96 3.13 -2.20
N ILE A 14 -10.18 3.80 -1.36
CA ILE A 14 -9.18 4.80 -1.79
C ILE A 14 -8.12 4.16 -2.69
N GLY A 15 -7.61 2.98 -2.32
CA GLY A 15 -6.59 2.28 -3.10
C GLY A 15 -7.07 1.94 -4.53
N ALA A 16 -8.30 1.45 -4.69
CA ALA A 16 -8.89 1.18 -6.00
C ALA A 16 -9.10 2.46 -6.81
N CYS A 17 -9.49 3.56 -6.16
CA CYS A 17 -9.63 4.86 -6.84
C CYS A 17 -8.27 5.38 -7.34
N ILE A 18 -7.21 5.25 -6.53
CA ILE A 18 -5.84 5.61 -6.92
C ILE A 18 -5.38 4.73 -8.09
N ALA A 19 -5.62 3.41 -8.02
CA ALA A 19 -5.27 2.47 -9.08
C ALA A 19 -5.89 2.87 -10.43
N LYS A 20 -7.19 3.13 -10.45
CA LYS A 20 -7.93 3.58 -11.64
C LYS A 20 -7.44 4.94 -12.16
N THR A 21 -7.12 5.85 -11.26
CA THR A 21 -6.60 7.17 -11.63
C THR A 21 -5.23 7.05 -12.32
N LEU A 22 -4.34 6.21 -11.80
CA LEU A 22 -3.03 5.96 -12.41
C LEU A 22 -3.17 5.21 -13.74
N ALA A 23 -4.07 4.23 -13.83
CA ALA A 23 -4.39 3.54 -15.08
C ALA A 23 -4.86 4.52 -16.17
N LYS A 24 -5.79 5.42 -15.84
CA LYS A 24 -6.26 6.49 -16.75
C LYS A 24 -5.14 7.40 -17.24
N ASN A 25 -4.06 7.54 -16.46
CA ASN A 25 -2.87 8.30 -16.84
C ASN A 25 -1.75 7.45 -17.49
N GLY A 26 -2.10 6.25 -17.97
CA GLY A 26 -1.21 5.41 -18.77
C GLY A 26 -0.22 4.56 -17.96
N PHE A 27 -0.40 4.40 -16.65
CA PHE A 27 0.41 3.49 -15.86
C PHE A 27 -0.14 2.07 -15.90
N ASN A 28 0.74 1.08 -16.06
CA ASN A 28 0.43 -0.29 -15.67
C ASN A 28 0.25 -0.36 -14.16
N VAL A 29 -0.65 -1.22 -13.68
CA VAL A 29 -1.06 -1.21 -12.27
C VAL A 29 -0.92 -2.58 -11.63
N ALA A 30 -0.07 -2.65 -10.60
CA ALA A 30 -0.01 -3.79 -9.69
C ALA A 30 -0.91 -3.51 -8.47
N ILE A 31 -1.95 -4.30 -8.32
CA ILE A 31 -2.97 -4.19 -7.27
C ILE A 31 -2.62 -5.18 -6.16
N ASN A 32 -2.19 -4.69 -5.01
CA ASN A 32 -1.98 -5.58 -3.88
C ASN A 32 -3.31 -5.86 -3.16
N CYS A 33 -3.57 -7.15 -2.96
CA CYS A 33 -4.62 -7.71 -2.11
C CYS A 33 -3.97 -8.54 -1.00
N ARG A 34 -4.50 -8.51 0.22
CA ARG A 34 -3.96 -9.27 1.35
C ARG A 34 -4.05 -10.78 1.14
N GLY A 35 -5.11 -11.26 0.49
CA GLY A 35 -5.34 -12.67 0.21
C GLY A 35 -6.40 -12.87 -0.86
N GLU A 36 -6.71 -14.13 -1.18
CA GLU A 36 -7.65 -14.51 -2.25
C GLU A 36 -9.03 -13.87 -2.05
N GLN A 37 -9.54 -13.82 -0.83
CA GLN A 37 -10.84 -13.22 -0.56
C GLN A 37 -10.91 -11.74 -0.97
N GLU A 38 -9.89 -10.94 -0.69
CA GLU A 38 -9.85 -9.53 -1.11
C GLU A 38 -9.69 -9.40 -2.63
N LYS A 39 -8.94 -10.30 -3.25
CA LYS A 39 -8.78 -10.36 -4.70
C LYS A 39 -10.12 -10.64 -5.38
N GLU A 40 -10.86 -11.64 -4.92
CA GLU A 40 -12.17 -11.99 -5.48
C GLU A 40 -13.23 -10.93 -5.22
N ASN A 41 -13.27 -10.36 -4.01
CA ASN A 41 -14.29 -9.39 -3.61
C ASN A 41 -14.11 -7.96 -4.17
N GLY A 42 -13.01 -7.68 -4.86
CA GLY A 42 -12.79 -6.33 -5.40
C GLY A 42 -11.52 -6.16 -6.22
N GLY A 43 -10.47 -6.94 -5.93
CA GLY A 43 -9.19 -6.85 -6.64
C GLY A 43 -9.32 -7.11 -8.12
N LEU A 44 -10.02 -8.19 -8.51
CA LEU A 44 -10.24 -8.56 -9.92
C LEU A 44 -11.07 -7.50 -10.65
N GLN A 45 -12.11 -6.97 -10.01
CA GLN A 45 -12.91 -5.89 -10.57
C GLN A 45 -12.06 -4.62 -10.78
N THR A 46 -11.28 -4.23 -9.78
CA THR A 46 -10.37 -3.07 -9.90
C THR A 46 -9.37 -3.27 -11.04
N ALA A 47 -8.82 -4.48 -11.21
CA ALA A 47 -7.91 -4.79 -12.30
C ALA A 47 -8.60 -4.68 -13.68
N GLU A 48 -9.83 -5.16 -13.81
CA GLU A 48 -10.61 -5.07 -15.04
C GLU A 48 -10.93 -3.60 -15.40
N GLU A 49 -11.38 -2.82 -14.41
CA GLU A 49 -11.63 -1.39 -14.59
C GLU A 49 -10.37 -0.62 -14.97
N CYS A 50 -9.19 -1.00 -14.46
CA CYS A 50 -7.92 -0.43 -14.88
C CYS A 50 -7.57 -0.79 -16.33
N ARG A 51 -7.75 -2.06 -16.71
CA ARG A 51 -7.48 -2.54 -18.09
C ARG A 51 -8.37 -1.87 -19.13
N ALA A 52 -9.57 -1.42 -18.76
CA ALA A 52 -10.45 -0.67 -19.65
C ALA A 52 -9.85 0.67 -20.14
N PHE A 53 -8.81 1.18 -19.49
CA PHE A 53 -8.04 2.35 -19.94
C PHE A 53 -6.89 2.00 -20.90
N GLY A 54 -6.76 0.74 -21.33
CA GLY A 54 -5.74 0.31 -22.30
C GLY A 54 -4.36 0.02 -21.68
N VAL A 55 -4.27 -0.14 -20.37
CA VAL A 55 -3.06 -0.50 -19.66
C VAL A 55 -3.11 -1.95 -19.14
N GLU A 56 -1.97 -2.48 -18.73
CA GLU A 56 -1.94 -3.77 -18.02
C GLU A 56 -2.23 -3.56 -16.53
N ALA A 57 -3.03 -4.46 -15.95
CA ALA A 57 -3.32 -4.46 -14.52
C ALA A 57 -3.48 -5.88 -14.00
N GLU A 58 -2.86 -6.16 -12.83
CA GLU A 58 -2.83 -7.49 -12.23
C GLU A 58 -2.84 -7.42 -10.70
N CYS A 59 -3.46 -8.45 -10.07
CA CYS A 59 -3.49 -8.58 -8.62
C CYS A 59 -2.30 -9.38 -8.11
N PHE A 60 -1.69 -8.88 -7.02
CA PHE A 60 -0.60 -9.53 -6.31
C PHE A 60 -1.00 -9.76 -4.85
N LEU A 61 -0.91 -11.01 -4.42
CA LEU A 61 -1.27 -11.39 -3.04
C LEU A 61 -0.09 -11.17 -2.11
N CYS A 62 -0.29 -10.38 -1.07
CA CYS A 62 0.70 -10.15 -0.03
C CYS A 62 0.05 -9.53 1.22
N ASP A 63 0.29 -10.12 2.38
CA ASP A 63 0.10 -9.40 3.63
C ASP A 63 1.29 -8.45 3.82
N VAL A 64 1.04 -7.15 3.71
CA VAL A 64 2.08 -6.12 3.77
C VAL A 64 2.74 -5.99 5.15
N SER A 65 2.18 -6.60 6.19
CA SER A 65 2.81 -6.70 7.50
C SER A 65 3.95 -7.72 7.54
N ASP A 66 4.00 -8.65 6.58
CA ASP A 66 5.08 -9.62 6.42
C ASP A 66 6.20 -9.04 5.54
N PHE A 67 7.40 -8.91 6.14
CA PHE A 67 8.56 -8.33 5.47
C PHE A 67 9.03 -9.17 4.27
N THR A 68 9.06 -10.50 4.42
CA THR A 68 9.53 -11.40 3.36
C THR A 68 8.55 -11.43 2.19
N ALA A 69 7.25 -11.58 2.48
CA ALA A 69 6.20 -11.54 1.47
C ALA A 69 6.20 -10.23 0.68
N CYS A 70 6.47 -9.08 1.31
CA CYS A 70 6.65 -7.81 0.61
C CYS A 70 7.80 -7.85 -0.40
N GLY A 71 8.92 -8.48 -0.03
CA GLY A 71 10.07 -8.66 -0.92
C GLY A 71 9.72 -9.50 -2.15
N ASP A 72 9.04 -10.60 -1.93
CA ASP A 72 8.60 -11.52 -3.00
C ASP A 72 7.61 -10.83 -3.93
N MET A 73 6.64 -10.09 -3.39
CA MET A 73 5.70 -9.30 -4.19
C MET A 73 6.41 -8.24 -5.04
N VAL A 74 7.32 -7.46 -4.46
CA VAL A 74 8.09 -6.44 -5.20
C VAL A 74 8.89 -7.08 -6.34
N LYS A 75 9.50 -8.25 -6.11
CA LYS A 75 10.21 -9.02 -7.13
C LYS A 75 9.26 -9.45 -8.25
N ALA A 76 8.12 -10.05 -7.91
CA ALA A 76 7.12 -10.50 -8.88
C ALA A 76 6.57 -9.35 -9.74
N VAL A 77 6.25 -8.20 -9.14
CA VAL A 77 5.81 -7.01 -9.86
C VAL A 77 6.89 -6.52 -10.82
N LYS A 78 8.16 -6.49 -10.38
CA LYS A 78 9.28 -6.10 -11.23
C LYS A 78 9.51 -7.07 -12.40
N GLU A 79 9.36 -8.36 -12.18
CA GLU A 79 9.47 -9.39 -13.22
C GLU A 79 8.33 -9.27 -14.23
N ARG A 80 7.10 -9.03 -13.75
CA ARG A 80 5.90 -8.93 -14.58
C ARG A 80 5.88 -7.69 -15.47
N PHE A 81 6.21 -6.53 -14.93
CA PHE A 81 6.04 -5.24 -15.63
C PHE A 81 7.36 -4.58 -16.06
N GLY A 82 8.49 -5.09 -15.64
CA GLY A 82 9.81 -4.55 -15.99
C GLY A 82 10.28 -3.35 -15.16
N SER A 83 9.37 -2.59 -14.50
CA SER A 83 9.71 -1.46 -13.62
C SER A 83 8.72 -1.31 -12.48
N ILE A 84 9.11 -0.56 -11.44
CA ILE A 84 8.19 0.00 -10.43
C ILE A 84 8.53 1.50 -10.35
N ASP A 85 7.71 2.33 -10.98
CA ASP A 85 7.94 3.76 -11.08
C ASP A 85 7.24 4.54 -9.95
N VAL A 86 6.13 4.00 -9.46
CA VAL A 86 5.37 4.57 -8.34
C VAL A 86 5.04 3.46 -7.35
N LEU A 87 5.32 3.70 -6.07
CA LEU A 87 4.79 2.93 -4.95
C LEU A 87 3.78 3.80 -4.20
N VAL A 88 2.57 3.28 -3.99
CA VAL A 88 1.57 3.92 -3.12
C VAL A 88 1.31 3.02 -1.91
N ASN A 89 1.79 3.44 -0.75
CA ASN A 89 1.50 2.81 0.53
C ASN A 89 0.15 3.32 1.04
N ASN A 90 -0.91 2.57 0.73
CA ASN A 90 -2.29 2.90 1.07
C ASN A 90 -2.90 1.89 2.06
N ALA A 91 -2.43 0.64 2.09
CA ALA A 91 -2.96 -0.38 3.00
C ALA A 91 -3.02 0.12 4.45
N GLY A 92 -4.14 -0.14 5.12
CA GLY A 92 -4.32 0.27 6.50
C GLY A 92 -5.64 -0.22 7.08
N ILE A 93 -5.66 -0.33 8.40
CA ILE A 93 -6.80 -0.75 9.21
C ILE A 93 -6.96 0.17 10.41
N THR A 94 -8.12 0.14 11.03
CA THR A 94 -8.37 0.73 12.35
C THR A 94 -8.78 -0.34 13.35
N ARG A 95 -8.45 -0.13 14.61
CA ARG A 95 -8.93 -0.87 15.78
C ARG A 95 -9.11 0.15 16.90
N ASP A 96 -10.23 0.86 16.84
CA ASP A 96 -10.52 1.99 17.72
C ASP A 96 -10.92 1.49 19.11
N GLY A 97 -10.50 2.21 20.14
CA GLY A 97 -10.81 1.92 21.52
C GLY A 97 -10.22 2.96 22.46
N LEU A 98 -10.83 3.10 23.67
CA LEU A 98 -10.26 3.97 24.70
C LEU A 98 -8.90 3.44 25.14
N MET A 99 -7.92 4.32 25.32
CA MET A 99 -6.55 3.97 25.73
C MET A 99 -6.51 3.00 26.91
N ALA A 100 -7.32 3.26 27.95
CA ALA A 100 -7.37 2.43 29.16
C ALA A 100 -7.93 1.01 28.94
N ARG A 101 -8.51 0.73 27.77
CA ARG A 101 -9.12 -0.58 27.41
C ARG A 101 -8.55 -1.19 26.14
N MET A 102 -7.62 -0.50 25.49
CA MET A 102 -6.99 -1.00 24.27
C MET A 102 -6.06 -2.16 24.62
N SER A 103 -6.23 -3.29 23.95
CA SER A 103 -5.32 -4.43 24.13
C SER A 103 -4.02 -4.20 23.36
N GLU A 104 -2.94 -4.87 23.81
CA GLU A 104 -1.66 -4.91 23.10
C GLU A 104 -1.84 -5.40 21.66
N GLU A 105 -2.67 -6.46 21.48
CA GLU A 105 -2.97 -6.99 20.15
C GLU A 105 -3.62 -5.96 19.21
N GLN A 106 -4.56 -5.14 19.73
CA GLN A 106 -5.17 -4.05 18.94
C GLN A 106 -4.16 -2.97 18.56
N PHE A 107 -3.22 -2.68 19.44
CA PHE A 107 -2.14 -1.74 19.17
C PHE A 107 -1.17 -2.31 18.13
N ASP A 108 -0.71 -3.54 18.33
CA ASP A 108 0.28 -4.19 17.49
C ASP A 108 -0.20 -4.44 16.06
N ILE A 109 -1.44 -4.94 15.89
CA ILE A 109 -1.96 -5.20 14.54
C ILE A 109 -2.08 -3.90 13.73
N VAL A 110 -2.51 -2.80 14.35
CA VAL A 110 -2.59 -1.49 13.68
C VAL A 110 -1.19 -0.97 13.36
N THR A 111 -0.25 -1.08 14.27
CA THR A 111 1.15 -0.68 14.07
C THR A 111 1.80 -1.50 12.94
N ASN A 112 1.61 -2.81 12.94
CA ASN A 112 2.17 -3.69 11.92
C ASN A 112 1.61 -3.40 10.52
N VAL A 113 0.27 -3.24 10.41
CA VAL A 113 -0.37 -3.02 9.11
C VAL A 113 -0.21 -1.58 8.62
N ASN A 114 -0.30 -0.56 9.49
CA ASN A 114 -0.30 0.83 9.03
C ASN A 114 1.08 1.48 9.00
N TYR A 115 2.03 1.05 9.85
CA TYR A 115 3.33 1.68 9.98
C TYR A 115 4.47 0.78 9.49
N LYS A 116 4.61 -0.41 10.07
CA LYS A 116 5.68 -1.34 9.67
C LYS A 116 5.57 -1.77 8.21
N SER A 117 4.35 -1.95 7.69
CA SER A 117 4.13 -2.26 6.27
C SER A 117 4.72 -1.22 5.33
N VAL A 118 4.60 0.06 5.68
CA VAL A 118 5.18 1.16 4.90
C VAL A 118 6.70 1.03 4.83
N PHE A 119 7.34 0.74 5.98
CA PHE A 119 8.78 0.43 6.00
C PHE A 119 9.12 -0.78 5.13
N ASN A 120 8.36 -1.89 5.26
CA ASN A 120 8.59 -3.11 4.49
C ASN A 120 8.58 -2.81 2.98
N MET A 121 7.53 -2.16 2.51
CA MET A 121 7.37 -1.82 1.09
C MET A 121 8.43 -0.84 0.60
N MET A 122 8.72 0.22 1.37
CA MET A 122 9.75 1.19 1.04
C MET A 122 11.12 0.53 0.96
N ARG A 123 11.46 -0.33 1.93
CA ARG A 123 12.75 -1.02 1.98
C ARG A 123 13.00 -1.89 0.75
N HIS A 124 12.01 -2.65 0.29
CA HIS A 124 12.15 -3.50 -0.89
C HIS A 124 12.10 -2.73 -2.20
N THR A 125 11.19 -1.75 -2.29
CA THR A 125 11.00 -0.99 -3.53
C THR A 125 12.11 0.03 -3.78
N SER A 126 12.67 0.65 -2.74
CA SER A 126 13.76 1.63 -2.89
C SER A 126 14.98 1.05 -3.60
N GLY A 127 15.34 -0.21 -3.31
CA GLY A 127 16.43 -0.88 -4.01
C GLY A 127 16.18 -1.07 -5.52
N VAL A 128 14.92 -1.24 -5.93
CA VAL A 128 14.53 -1.28 -7.35
C VAL A 128 14.67 0.11 -7.97
N MET A 129 14.10 1.14 -7.32
CA MET A 129 14.09 2.52 -7.80
C MET A 129 15.48 3.14 -7.90
N ILE A 130 16.38 2.82 -6.95
CA ILE A 130 17.79 3.25 -6.98
C ILE A 130 18.48 2.70 -8.24
N ARG A 131 18.31 1.40 -8.53
CA ARG A 131 18.89 0.80 -9.76
C ARG A 131 18.28 1.36 -11.04
N GLN A 132 17.00 1.73 -11.02
CA GLN A 132 16.32 2.39 -12.12
C GLN A 132 16.74 3.87 -12.28
N LYS A 133 17.36 4.46 -11.26
CA LYS A 133 17.64 5.90 -11.13
C LYS A 133 16.37 6.77 -11.26
N SER A 134 15.22 6.20 -10.95
CA SER A 134 13.91 6.83 -11.05
C SER A 134 12.91 6.11 -10.15
N GLY A 135 11.97 6.86 -9.57
CA GLY A 135 10.86 6.34 -8.78
C GLY A 135 10.22 7.42 -7.93
N ARG A 136 9.01 7.16 -7.48
CA ARG A 136 8.27 7.99 -6.52
C ARG A 136 7.56 7.10 -5.51
N ILE A 137 7.64 7.47 -4.25
CA ILE A 137 6.94 6.79 -3.15
C ILE A 137 5.92 7.77 -2.58
N ILE A 138 4.67 7.33 -2.49
CA ILE A 138 3.55 8.08 -1.94
C ILE A 138 3.05 7.30 -0.72
N ASN A 139 3.09 7.94 0.43
CA ASN A 139 2.62 7.34 1.68
C ASN A 139 1.32 8.01 2.12
N ILE A 140 0.24 7.22 2.27
CA ILE A 140 -1.06 7.74 2.69
C ILE A 140 -1.10 7.84 4.21
N SER A 141 -0.94 9.05 4.72
CA SER A 141 -1.11 9.36 6.13
C SER A 141 -2.58 9.71 6.46
N SER A 142 -2.82 10.45 7.51
CA SER A 142 -4.15 10.88 7.96
C SER A 142 -4.06 12.17 8.77
N VAL A 143 -5.13 12.93 8.80
CA VAL A 143 -5.29 14.06 9.74
C VAL A 143 -5.18 13.60 11.19
N ALA A 144 -5.56 12.35 11.50
CA ALA A 144 -5.37 11.74 12.81
C ALA A 144 -3.88 11.62 13.20
N GLY A 145 -2.98 11.50 12.22
CA GLY A 145 -1.53 11.51 12.45
C GLY A 145 -0.96 12.91 12.73
N LEU A 146 -1.70 13.97 12.42
CA LEU A 146 -1.29 15.35 12.70
C LEU A 146 -1.86 15.87 14.01
N TYR A 147 -3.12 15.61 14.28
CA TYR A 147 -3.87 16.23 15.39
C TYR A 147 -4.34 15.24 16.45
N GLY A 148 -4.18 13.92 16.20
CA GLY A 148 -4.78 12.88 17.01
C GLY A 148 -6.28 12.73 16.74
N ASN A 149 -6.85 11.63 17.23
CA ASN A 149 -8.29 11.43 17.27
C ASN A 149 -8.63 10.58 18.51
N PRO A 150 -9.60 10.99 19.36
CA PRO A 150 -10.01 10.20 20.50
C PRO A 150 -10.33 8.75 20.12
N GLY A 151 -9.81 7.78 20.90
CA GLY A 151 -9.99 6.35 20.63
C GLY A 151 -9.06 5.76 19.56
N GLN A 152 -8.19 6.53 18.93
CA GLN A 152 -7.30 6.09 17.84
C GLN A 152 -5.82 6.25 18.16
N ILE A 153 -5.39 5.98 19.38
CA ILE A 153 -3.98 6.17 19.76
C ILE A 153 -3.03 5.33 18.90
N ASN A 154 -3.37 4.07 18.61
CA ASN A 154 -2.63 3.18 17.73
C ASN A 154 -2.57 3.71 16.29
N TYR A 155 -3.71 4.07 15.73
CA TYR A 155 -3.84 4.58 14.36
C TYR A 155 -3.14 5.94 14.19
N SER A 156 -3.38 6.88 15.12
CA SER A 156 -2.76 8.21 15.10
C SER A 156 -1.24 8.12 15.21
N ALA A 157 -0.71 7.27 16.12
CA ALA A 157 0.73 7.04 16.25
C ALA A 157 1.32 6.45 14.97
N ALA A 158 0.68 5.44 14.38
CA ALA A 158 1.12 4.83 13.13
C ALA A 158 1.14 5.86 11.98
N LYS A 159 0.09 6.66 11.83
CA LYS A 159 -0.01 7.66 10.75
C LYS A 159 0.92 8.87 10.96
N ALA A 160 1.23 9.24 12.20
CA ALA A 160 2.28 10.22 12.52
C ALA A 160 3.67 9.67 12.17
N GLY A 161 3.96 8.41 12.50
CA GLY A 161 5.22 7.75 12.15
C GLY A 161 5.50 7.72 10.65
N ILE A 162 4.46 7.54 9.82
CA ILE A 162 4.58 7.60 8.35
C ILE A 162 5.09 8.97 7.88
N ILE A 163 4.64 10.04 8.51
CA ILE A 163 5.11 11.41 8.18
C ILE A 163 6.61 11.54 8.45
N GLY A 164 7.07 10.99 9.57
CA GLY A 164 8.51 10.93 9.89
C GLY A 164 9.30 10.16 8.84
N MET A 165 8.86 8.94 8.50
CA MET A 165 9.50 8.13 7.45
C MET A 165 9.56 8.83 6.08
N THR A 166 8.52 9.61 5.75
CA THR A 166 8.44 10.29 4.44
C THR A 166 9.43 11.46 4.35
N LYS A 167 9.80 12.07 5.47
CA LYS A 167 10.72 13.21 5.53
C LYS A 167 12.21 12.80 5.53
N THR A 168 12.49 11.53 5.78
CA THR A 168 13.84 10.97 5.83
C THR A 168 14.28 10.48 4.46
#